data_380810ea500c2fdd397b54eeed8725d5
#
_entry.id   380810ea500c2fdd397b54eeed8725d5
#
_cell.length_a   1.000
_cell.length_b   1.000
_cell.length_c   1.000
_cell.angle_alpha   90.00
_cell.angle_beta   90.00
_cell.angle_gamma   90.00
#
_symmetry.space_group_name_H-M   'P 1'
#
loop_
_entity.id
_entity.type
_entity.pdbx_description
1 polymer ?
#
loop_
_entity_poly.entity_id
_entity_poly.type
_entity_poly.pdbx_seq_one_letter_code
_entity_poly.pdbx_strand_id
1 'polypeptide(L)'
;YAGAGTTSDTIVHLETSHSDLLCKADAYEGGLCNLCIHPSSIDKTEITNLYQKGIPAPFHPSEQVLSWLPSHRFVAWQAGVYEFIAERTSIRKHVDTLPTCIPLKGPWTVRFPQNMGASEEITLARLHSLHLEEDFGVRHFSGTMTYLYSLSINNIYLQDDICLRLDLGRVEVLAEVLVNGKRASMCWAPPYAIDIQQLLHEGDNLIEIRVTNLWVNRLIGDEYLPEENVYNYQDIPNKYSTLRNGGIKKLPEWYLQGKPKPAGGRIAFTTWKHYDKTSPLVESGLLGPVTLTVGKIESLNI
;
A
#
# COMPACT_ATOMS: atom_id res chain seq x y z
N TYR A 1 -11.23 -22.06 4.92
CA TYR A 1 -10.84 -22.28 3.51
C TYR A 1 -11.84 -21.53 2.65
N ALA A 2 -11.45 -20.47 1.98
CA ALA A 2 -12.22 -19.87 0.91
C ALA A 2 -11.66 -20.43 -0.39
N GLY A 3 -12.36 -21.41 -0.98
CA GLY A 3 -12.03 -21.93 -2.30
C GLY A 3 -12.67 -21.04 -3.36
N ALA A 4 -11.87 -20.38 -4.19
CA ALA A 4 -12.36 -19.68 -5.37
C ALA A 4 -12.78 -20.71 -6.42
N GLY A 5 -14.07 -20.95 -6.54
CA GLY A 5 -14.66 -21.65 -7.67
C GLY A 5 -15.12 -20.65 -8.74
N THR A 6 -14.95 -21.00 -10.01
CA THR A 6 -15.31 -20.17 -11.19
C THR A 6 -16.81 -20.16 -11.49
N THR A 7 -17.66 -20.40 -10.49
CA THR A 7 -19.12 -20.33 -10.59
C THR A 7 -19.66 -19.37 -9.54
N SER A 8 -20.80 -18.76 -9.79
CA SER A 8 -21.47 -17.74 -8.99
C SER A 8 -21.78 -18.10 -7.52
N ASP A 9 -21.41 -19.28 -7.06
CA ASP A 9 -21.68 -19.78 -5.72
C ASP A 9 -20.39 -19.77 -4.88
N THR A 10 -20.36 -18.96 -3.82
CA THR A 10 -19.25 -18.92 -2.85
C THR A 10 -19.61 -19.81 -1.66
N ILE A 11 -18.83 -20.87 -1.45
CA ILE A 11 -18.98 -21.78 -0.30
C ILE A 11 -17.97 -21.35 0.77
N VAL A 12 -18.48 -20.97 1.93
CA VAL A 12 -17.65 -20.61 3.09
C VAL A 12 -17.79 -21.70 4.15
N HIS A 13 -16.69 -22.38 4.44
CA HIS A 13 -16.64 -23.36 5.52
C HIS A 13 -16.31 -22.67 6.84
N LEU A 14 -17.23 -22.76 7.80
CA LEU A 14 -17.03 -22.31 9.16
C LEU A 14 -16.52 -23.47 10.01
N GLU A 15 -15.23 -23.50 10.29
CA GLU A 15 -14.70 -24.39 11.32
C GLU A 15 -14.80 -23.68 12.66
N THR A 16 -15.71 -24.15 13.52
CA THR A 16 -15.81 -23.67 14.89
C THR A 16 -14.79 -24.41 15.76
N SER A 17 -13.58 -23.91 15.88
CA SER A 17 -12.71 -24.29 16.97
C SER A 17 -12.81 -23.23 18.07
N HIS A 18 -13.29 -23.63 19.23
CA HIS A 18 -13.26 -22.86 20.46
C HIS A 18 -11.81 -22.73 20.92
N SER A 19 -11.11 -21.71 20.51
CA SER A 19 -9.97 -21.19 21.24
C SER A 19 -9.70 -19.77 20.77
N ASP A 20 -9.67 -18.83 21.70
CA ASP A 20 -9.14 -17.50 21.50
C ASP A 20 -7.67 -17.62 21.07
N LEU A 21 -7.43 -17.57 19.77
CA LEU A 21 -6.09 -17.54 19.21
C LEU A 21 -5.54 -16.13 19.39
N LEU A 22 -5.01 -15.87 20.58
CA LEU A 22 -4.08 -14.79 20.83
C LEU A 22 -2.75 -15.14 20.13
N CYS A 23 -2.57 -14.69 18.88
CA CYS A 23 -1.25 -14.65 18.26
C CYS A 23 -0.41 -13.59 18.99
N LYS A 24 0.29 -14.00 20.06
CA LYS A 24 1.42 -13.24 20.59
C LYS A 24 2.61 -13.47 19.67
N ALA A 25 2.80 -12.58 18.72
CA ALA A 25 4.06 -12.47 17.99
C ALA A 25 5.03 -11.64 18.86
N ASP A 26 5.70 -12.27 19.80
CA ASP A 26 6.87 -11.68 20.44
C ASP A 26 8.03 -11.74 19.43
N ALA A 27 8.48 -10.57 18.98
CA ALA A 27 9.71 -10.32 18.23
C ALA A 27 9.87 -11.10 16.91
N TYR A 28 9.09 -10.76 15.89
CA TYR A 28 9.38 -11.16 14.52
C TYR A 28 9.94 -9.96 13.72
N GLU A 29 11.22 -10.02 13.36
CA GLU A 29 11.84 -9.09 12.40
C GLU A 29 11.75 -9.69 10.99
N GLY A 30 10.71 -9.35 10.23
CA GLY A 30 10.52 -9.82 8.86
C GLY A 30 9.13 -9.59 8.31
N GLY A 31 8.94 -9.77 7.00
CA GLY A 31 7.64 -9.70 6.35
C GLY A 31 6.83 -10.98 6.58
N LEU A 32 5.61 -10.88 7.12
CA LEU A 32 4.65 -11.98 7.17
C LEU A 32 3.82 -11.96 5.89
N CYS A 33 4.03 -12.96 5.03
CA CYS A 33 3.18 -13.22 3.87
C CYS A 33 2.32 -14.45 4.16
N ASN A 34 1.00 -14.33 3.98
CA ASN A 34 0.06 -15.44 4.03
C ASN A 34 0.14 -16.27 5.34
N LEU A 35 -0.27 -15.66 6.45
CA LEU A 35 -0.43 -16.39 7.71
C LEU A 35 -1.53 -17.45 7.54
N CYS A 36 -1.13 -18.73 7.46
CA CYS A 36 -2.04 -19.87 7.50
C CYS A 36 -2.05 -20.46 8.91
N ILE A 37 -3.24 -20.54 9.53
CA ILE A 37 -3.42 -21.20 10.82
C ILE A 37 -3.97 -22.60 10.54
N HIS A 38 -3.18 -23.62 10.90
CA HIS A 38 -3.59 -25.01 10.79
C HIS A 38 -4.14 -25.52 12.12
N PRO A 39 -5.27 -26.26 12.14
CA PRO A 39 -5.86 -26.78 13.36
C PRO A 39 -5.04 -27.90 14.02
N SER A 40 -4.05 -28.42 13.32
CA SER A 40 -3.12 -29.46 13.78
C SER A 40 -1.69 -29.13 13.40
N SER A 41 -0.71 -29.78 14.06
CA SER A 41 0.69 -29.68 13.66
C SER A 41 0.90 -30.23 12.26
N ILE A 42 1.49 -29.44 11.36
CA ILE A 42 1.91 -29.89 10.02
C ILE A 42 3.29 -30.51 10.08
N ASP A 43 3.51 -31.57 9.34
CA ASP A 43 4.79 -32.25 9.29
C ASP A 43 5.80 -31.52 8.38
N LYS A 44 7.08 -31.93 8.47
CA LYS A 44 8.15 -31.33 7.68
C LYS A 44 7.94 -31.43 6.17
N THR A 45 7.29 -32.51 5.72
CA THR A 45 7.01 -32.76 4.29
C THR A 45 5.95 -31.78 3.79
N GLU A 46 4.92 -31.56 4.59
CA GLU A 46 3.85 -30.61 4.29
C GLU A 46 4.35 -29.17 4.28
N ILE A 47 5.20 -28.79 5.23
CA ILE A 47 5.92 -27.49 5.23
C ILE A 47 6.74 -27.33 3.94
N THR A 48 7.50 -28.35 3.56
CA THR A 48 8.32 -28.32 2.34
C THR A 48 7.45 -28.18 1.09
N ASN A 49 6.33 -28.87 1.02
CA ASN A 49 5.40 -28.75 -0.10
C ASN A 49 4.75 -27.36 -0.19
N LEU A 50 4.39 -26.77 0.95
CA LEU A 50 3.86 -25.39 1.00
C LEU A 50 4.93 -24.40 0.53
N TYR A 51 6.17 -24.57 0.96
CA TYR A 51 7.30 -23.73 0.54
C TYR A 51 7.60 -23.87 -0.96
N GLN A 52 7.55 -25.10 -1.51
CA GLN A 52 7.79 -25.36 -2.93
C GLN A 52 6.69 -24.85 -3.85
N LYS A 53 5.46 -24.74 -3.37
CA LYS A 53 4.34 -24.08 -4.11
C LYS A 53 4.57 -22.60 -4.34
N GLY A 54 5.57 -22.02 -3.70
CA GLY A 54 5.89 -20.61 -3.75
C GLY A 54 4.96 -19.74 -2.89
N ILE A 55 5.31 -18.47 -2.79
CA ILE A 55 4.46 -17.47 -2.16
C ILE A 55 3.28 -17.26 -3.10
N PRO A 56 2.02 -17.51 -2.67
CA PRO A 56 0.86 -17.17 -3.49
C PRO A 56 0.94 -15.70 -3.91
N ALA A 57 0.44 -15.38 -5.09
CA ALA A 57 0.32 -13.99 -5.51
C ALA A 57 -0.31 -13.15 -4.40
N PRO A 58 0.18 -11.91 -4.16
CA PRO A 58 -0.38 -11.07 -3.12
C PRO A 58 -1.89 -10.97 -3.30
N PHE A 59 -2.60 -11.19 -2.20
CA PHE A 59 -4.06 -11.08 -2.18
C PHE A 59 -4.48 -9.69 -2.64
N HIS A 60 -5.28 -9.61 -3.71
CA HIS A 60 -5.84 -8.35 -4.17
C HIS A 60 -7.20 -8.12 -3.48
N PRO A 61 -7.47 -6.95 -2.88
CA PRO A 61 -8.76 -6.68 -2.24
C PRO A 61 -9.96 -6.85 -3.17
N SER A 62 -9.76 -6.63 -4.48
CA SER A 62 -10.77 -6.87 -5.52
C SER A 62 -11.13 -8.36 -5.70
N GLU A 63 -10.30 -9.28 -5.20
CA GLU A 63 -10.56 -10.73 -5.22
C GLU A 63 -11.25 -11.20 -3.93
N GLN A 64 -11.38 -10.32 -2.94
CA GLN A 64 -12.07 -10.64 -1.70
C GLN A 64 -13.57 -10.69 -1.94
N VAL A 65 -14.16 -11.87 -1.83
CA VAL A 65 -15.61 -12.07 -1.99
C VAL A 65 -16.39 -11.80 -0.71
N LEU A 66 -15.74 -11.94 0.47
CA LEU A 66 -16.40 -11.83 1.77
C LEU A 66 -15.44 -11.28 2.83
N SER A 67 -15.99 -10.47 3.74
CA SER A 67 -15.31 -10.06 5.00
C SER A 67 -16.23 -10.29 6.18
N TRP A 68 -15.69 -10.86 7.27
CA TRP A 68 -16.45 -11.04 8.51
C TRP A 68 -16.56 -9.75 9.30
N LEU A 69 -17.74 -9.55 9.91
CA LEU A 69 -18.02 -8.51 10.87
C LEU A 69 -18.48 -9.14 12.21
N PRO A 70 -18.38 -8.41 13.33
CA PRO A 70 -18.93 -8.85 14.59
C PRO A 70 -20.43 -9.18 14.52
N SER A 71 -20.92 -9.97 15.47
CA SER A 71 -22.35 -10.31 15.64
C SER A 71 -22.95 -11.06 14.45
N HIS A 72 -22.24 -12.07 13.96
CA HIS A 72 -22.67 -12.93 12.84
C HIS A 72 -23.07 -12.16 11.58
N ARG A 73 -22.36 -11.07 11.29
CA ARG A 73 -22.53 -10.30 10.07
C ARG A 73 -21.34 -10.50 9.13
N PHE A 74 -21.55 -10.26 7.86
CA PHE A 74 -20.50 -10.25 6.86
C PHE A 74 -20.73 -9.16 5.81
N VAL A 75 -19.66 -8.77 5.16
CA VAL A 75 -19.71 -7.92 3.97
C VAL A 75 -19.56 -8.82 2.76
N ALA A 76 -20.53 -8.81 1.87
CA ALA A 76 -20.44 -9.41 0.54
C ALA A 76 -19.85 -8.37 -0.42
N TRP A 77 -18.72 -8.67 -1.03
CA TRP A 77 -18.04 -7.79 -1.99
C TRP A 77 -18.44 -8.11 -3.45
N GLN A 78 -19.21 -9.17 -3.65
CA GLN A 78 -19.74 -9.57 -4.96
C GLN A 78 -21.19 -10.00 -4.81
N ALA A 79 -22.00 -9.81 -5.86
CA ALA A 79 -23.33 -10.42 -5.92
C ALA A 79 -23.22 -11.92 -6.12
N GLY A 80 -24.14 -12.69 -5.54
CA GLY A 80 -24.13 -14.14 -5.65
C GLY A 80 -24.75 -14.85 -4.44
N VAL A 81 -24.63 -16.16 -4.42
CA VAL A 81 -25.09 -17.01 -3.33
C VAL A 81 -23.93 -17.32 -2.40
N TYR A 82 -24.11 -17.04 -1.13
CA TYR A 82 -23.17 -17.35 -0.05
C TYR A 82 -23.72 -18.50 0.77
N GLU A 83 -23.01 -19.62 0.80
CA GLU A 83 -23.38 -20.78 1.61
C GLU A 83 -22.40 -20.91 2.76
N PHE A 84 -22.94 -20.89 3.98
CA PHE A 84 -22.20 -21.02 5.23
C PHE A 84 -22.51 -22.39 5.81
N ILE A 85 -21.49 -23.23 5.89
CA ILE A 85 -21.62 -24.63 6.34
C ILE A 85 -20.95 -24.76 7.70
N ALA A 86 -21.73 -25.19 8.69
CA ALA A 86 -21.26 -25.65 10.00
C ALA A 86 -21.57 -27.14 10.13
N GLU A 87 -20.98 -27.84 11.10
CA GLU A 87 -21.00 -29.31 11.25
C GLU A 87 -22.35 -30.01 10.96
N ARG A 88 -23.48 -29.35 11.23
CA ARG A 88 -24.83 -29.93 11.05
C ARG A 88 -25.85 -29.01 10.40
N THR A 89 -25.44 -27.80 10.01
CA THR A 89 -26.35 -26.81 9.45
C THR A 89 -25.69 -26.10 8.28
N SER A 90 -26.48 -25.77 7.26
CA SER A 90 -26.05 -24.81 6.23
C SER A 90 -27.03 -23.65 6.16
N ILE A 91 -26.49 -22.45 5.99
CA ILE A 91 -27.27 -21.23 5.82
C ILE A 91 -26.89 -20.65 4.46
N ARG A 92 -27.90 -20.40 3.62
CA ARG A 92 -27.72 -19.74 2.33
C ARG A 92 -28.20 -18.30 2.40
N LYS A 93 -27.39 -17.39 1.90
CA LYS A 93 -27.72 -15.98 1.72
C LYS A 93 -27.55 -15.61 0.26
N HIS A 94 -28.51 -14.89 -0.28
CA HIS A 94 -28.48 -14.40 -1.66
C HIS A 94 -28.31 -12.89 -1.64
N VAL A 95 -27.26 -12.41 -2.30
CA VAL A 95 -26.99 -10.98 -2.52
C VAL A 95 -27.26 -10.71 -3.99
N ASP A 96 -28.43 -10.14 -4.29
CA ASP A 96 -28.92 -9.98 -5.66
C ASP A 96 -28.07 -8.98 -6.46
N THR A 97 -27.84 -7.79 -5.86
CA THR A 97 -27.14 -6.70 -6.54
C THR A 97 -26.30 -5.89 -5.55
N LEU A 98 -25.21 -5.34 -6.07
CA LEU A 98 -24.39 -4.34 -5.38
C LEU A 98 -24.38 -3.06 -6.21
N PRO A 99 -24.27 -1.89 -5.56
CA PRO A 99 -23.96 -0.66 -6.29
C PRO A 99 -22.64 -0.79 -7.04
N THR A 100 -22.53 -0.10 -8.16
CA THR A 100 -21.33 -0.16 -8.99
C THR A 100 -20.13 0.45 -8.28
N CYS A 101 -18.97 -0.22 -8.32
CA CYS A 101 -17.71 0.33 -7.83
C CYS A 101 -17.35 1.61 -8.59
N ILE A 102 -16.77 2.58 -7.89
CA ILE A 102 -16.42 3.89 -8.44
C ILE A 102 -14.91 3.96 -8.68
N PRO A 103 -14.43 3.91 -9.94
CA PRO A 103 -13.02 4.12 -10.22
C PRO A 103 -12.66 5.60 -10.11
N LEU A 104 -11.59 5.91 -9.39
CA LEU A 104 -11.04 7.26 -9.25
C LEU A 104 -9.99 7.49 -10.34
N LYS A 105 -10.46 7.84 -11.54
CA LYS A 105 -9.61 7.88 -12.76
C LYS A 105 -8.70 9.10 -12.86
N GLY A 106 -8.98 10.16 -12.14
CA GLY A 106 -8.30 11.47 -12.21
C GLY A 106 -9.19 12.57 -12.81
N PRO A 107 -8.68 13.80 -12.97
CA PRO A 107 -7.29 14.18 -12.68
C PRO A 107 -6.96 14.16 -11.18
N TRP A 108 -5.67 13.95 -10.87
CA TRP A 108 -5.12 13.98 -9.53
C TRP A 108 -4.22 15.20 -9.35
N THR A 109 -4.41 15.95 -8.28
CA THR A 109 -3.44 16.96 -7.87
C THR A 109 -2.41 16.31 -6.97
N VAL A 110 -1.12 16.46 -7.27
CA VAL A 110 -0.03 15.91 -6.46
C VAL A 110 0.82 17.05 -5.90
N ARG A 111 0.93 17.14 -4.58
CA ARG A 111 1.71 18.14 -3.87
C ARG A 111 2.98 17.54 -3.29
N PHE A 112 4.04 18.31 -3.36
CA PHE A 112 5.35 17.95 -2.81
C PHE A 112 5.76 18.94 -1.72
N PRO A 113 6.50 18.49 -0.70
CA PRO A 113 7.10 19.39 0.29
C PRO A 113 8.07 20.35 -0.37
N GLN A 114 8.08 21.59 0.13
CA GLN A 114 9.02 22.60 -0.31
C GLN A 114 10.47 22.19 -0.07
N ASN A 115 11.38 22.69 -0.91
CA ASN A 115 12.83 22.46 -0.82
C ASN A 115 13.28 20.99 -0.96
N MET A 116 12.43 20.13 -1.51
CA MET A 116 12.75 18.72 -1.78
C MET A 116 13.01 18.44 -3.27
N GLY A 117 13.26 19.50 -4.06
CA GLY A 117 13.71 19.42 -5.45
C GLY A 117 12.63 19.23 -6.50
N ALA A 118 11.41 18.88 -6.14
CA ALA A 118 10.26 18.83 -7.02
C ALA A 118 9.49 20.15 -7.02
N SER A 119 8.71 20.40 -8.08
CA SER A 119 7.71 21.46 -8.12
C SER A 119 6.73 21.29 -6.95
N GLU A 120 6.18 22.38 -6.41
CA GLU A 120 5.26 22.29 -5.26
C GLU A 120 3.99 21.50 -5.58
N GLU A 121 3.52 21.58 -6.83
CA GLU A 121 2.30 20.91 -7.27
C GLU A 121 2.39 20.52 -8.76
N ILE A 122 1.86 19.35 -9.10
CA ILE A 122 1.63 18.91 -10.47
C ILE A 122 0.21 18.33 -10.60
N THR A 123 -0.27 18.22 -11.83
CA THR A 123 -1.53 17.54 -12.14
C THR A 123 -1.27 16.31 -13.01
N LEU A 124 -1.72 15.15 -12.53
CA LEU A 124 -1.68 13.90 -13.26
C LEU A 124 -3.05 13.59 -13.85
N ALA A 125 -3.18 13.54 -15.17
CA ALA A 125 -4.41 13.14 -15.83
C ALA A 125 -4.83 11.70 -15.47
N ARG A 126 -3.83 10.84 -15.21
CA ARG A 126 -3.98 9.45 -14.73
C ARG A 126 -2.79 9.09 -13.86
N LEU A 127 -3.00 8.17 -12.92
CA LEU A 127 -1.92 7.64 -12.08
C LEU A 127 -0.90 6.85 -12.90
N HIS A 128 0.35 7.06 -12.60
CA HIS A 128 1.51 6.31 -13.09
C HIS A 128 2.69 6.57 -12.15
N SER A 129 3.75 5.82 -12.33
CA SER A 129 4.94 6.00 -11.49
C SER A 129 5.65 7.32 -11.80
N LEU A 130 5.95 8.10 -10.75
CA LEU A 130 6.58 9.41 -10.86
C LEU A 130 7.98 9.39 -11.49
N HIS A 131 8.67 8.24 -11.48
CA HIS A 131 9.97 8.13 -12.16
C HIS A 131 9.88 8.28 -13.68
N LEU A 132 8.66 8.25 -14.25
CA LEU A 132 8.40 8.44 -15.67
C LEU A 132 8.15 9.91 -16.05
N GLU A 133 8.05 10.81 -15.06
CA GLU A 133 7.81 12.23 -15.30
C GLU A 133 9.00 12.89 -16.00
N GLU A 134 8.71 13.91 -16.81
CA GLU A 134 9.77 14.69 -17.50
C GLU A 134 10.47 15.66 -16.56
N ASP A 135 9.74 16.20 -15.56
CA ASP A 135 10.32 17.08 -14.54
C ASP A 135 11.37 16.33 -13.72
N PHE A 136 12.59 16.84 -13.76
CA PHE A 136 13.73 16.21 -13.07
C PHE A 136 13.49 16.06 -11.57
N GLY A 137 12.91 17.09 -10.95
CA GLY A 137 12.66 17.10 -9.51
C GLY A 137 11.61 16.05 -9.10
N VAL A 138 10.54 15.93 -9.87
CA VAL A 138 9.46 14.94 -9.65
C VAL A 138 9.98 13.54 -9.92
N ARG A 139 10.68 13.33 -11.01
CA ARG A 139 11.28 12.03 -11.38
C ARG A 139 12.17 11.47 -10.29
N HIS A 140 12.95 12.34 -9.66
CA HIS A 140 13.91 11.98 -8.61
C HIS A 140 13.43 12.32 -7.20
N PHE A 141 12.11 12.57 -7.04
CA PHE A 141 11.58 12.90 -5.72
C PHE A 141 11.65 11.69 -4.78
N SER A 142 12.07 11.94 -3.55
CA SER A 142 11.95 11.00 -2.43
C SER A 142 11.47 11.75 -1.18
N GLY A 143 10.53 11.14 -0.48
CA GLY A 143 9.84 11.73 0.65
C GLY A 143 8.36 11.41 0.62
N THR A 144 7.56 12.25 1.26
CA THR A 144 6.09 12.09 1.27
C THR A 144 5.47 13.09 0.30
N MET A 145 4.77 12.57 -0.73
CA MET A 145 3.93 13.35 -1.63
C MET A 145 2.46 13.12 -1.30
N THR A 146 1.63 14.13 -1.58
CA THR A 146 0.20 14.12 -1.27
C THR A 146 -0.62 14.14 -2.55
N TYR A 147 -1.39 13.09 -2.79
CA TYR A 147 -2.35 12.97 -3.88
C TYR A 147 -3.72 13.43 -3.39
N LEU A 148 -4.34 14.35 -4.12
CA LEU A 148 -5.66 14.90 -3.82
C LEU A 148 -6.65 14.53 -4.92
N TYR A 149 -7.84 14.10 -4.52
CA TYR A 149 -8.93 13.78 -5.42
C TYR A 149 -10.27 14.25 -4.83
N SER A 150 -11.09 14.94 -5.63
CA SER A 150 -12.48 15.28 -5.25
C SER A 150 -13.40 14.16 -5.69
N LEU A 151 -14.05 13.51 -4.72
CA LEU A 151 -14.97 12.40 -4.91
C LEU A 151 -16.40 12.82 -4.57
N SER A 152 -17.29 12.83 -5.56
CA SER A 152 -18.71 13.07 -5.30
C SER A 152 -19.44 11.77 -5.00
N ILE A 153 -20.13 11.70 -3.86
CA ILE A 153 -20.85 10.52 -3.36
C ILE A 153 -22.35 10.80 -3.32
N ASN A 154 -23.12 9.86 -3.86
CA ASN A 154 -24.58 9.84 -3.77
C ASN A 154 -25.02 9.05 -2.54
N ASN A 155 -26.16 9.43 -1.96
CA ASN A 155 -26.74 8.82 -0.76
C ASN A 155 -26.96 7.29 -0.87
N ILE A 156 -27.11 6.74 -2.07
CA ILE A 156 -27.22 5.27 -2.29
C ILE A 156 -26.02 4.49 -1.76
N TYR A 157 -24.84 5.12 -1.70
CA TYR A 157 -23.61 4.53 -1.18
C TYR A 157 -23.46 4.70 0.33
N LEU A 158 -24.32 5.50 0.99
CA LEU A 158 -24.22 5.81 2.41
C LEU A 158 -25.30 5.11 3.25
N GLN A 159 -25.94 4.08 2.71
CA GLN A 159 -26.91 3.29 3.41
C GLN A 159 -26.24 2.41 4.48
N ASP A 160 -26.98 2.10 5.56
CA ASP A 160 -26.48 1.33 6.72
C ASP A 160 -26.04 -0.10 6.37
N ASP A 161 -26.57 -0.66 5.29
CA ASP A 161 -26.23 -1.98 4.77
C ASP A 161 -25.13 -1.98 3.71
N ILE A 162 -24.53 -0.82 3.44
CA ILE A 162 -23.42 -0.67 2.50
C ILE A 162 -22.09 -0.56 3.26
N CYS A 163 -21.03 -1.07 2.69
CA CYS A 163 -19.65 -0.90 3.13
C CYS A 163 -18.84 -0.33 1.96
N LEU A 164 -18.09 0.75 2.21
CA LEU A 164 -17.24 1.39 1.20
C LEU A 164 -15.78 1.24 1.57
N ARG A 165 -15.03 0.63 0.68
CA ARG A 165 -13.59 0.40 0.81
C ARG A 165 -12.83 1.07 -0.32
N LEU A 166 -11.89 1.93 0.03
CA LEU A 166 -10.95 2.54 -0.91
C LEU A 166 -9.78 1.57 -1.12
N ASP A 167 -9.71 1.01 -2.32
CA ASP A 167 -8.59 0.21 -2.80
C ASP A 167 -7.64 1.12 -3.60
N LEU A 168 -6.40 1.24 -3.14
CA LEU A 168 -5.38 2.10 -3.74
C LEU A 168 -4.63 1.40 -4.89
N GLY A 169 -4.88 0.10 -5.11
CA GLY A 169 -4.11 -0.70 -6.04
C GLY A 169 -2.65 -0.82 -5.64
N ARG A 170 -1.73 -0.38 -6.50
CA ARG A 170 -0.30 -0.38 -6.22
C ARG A 170 0.16 0.95 -5.63
N VAL A 171 0.95 0.85 -4.56
CA VAL A 171 1.57 1.96 -3.86
C VAL A 171 3.05 1.64 -3.64
N GLU A 172 3.92 2.61 -3.91
CA GLU A 172 5.36 2.52 -3.69
C GLU A 172 5.81 3.60 -2.69
N VAL A 173 5.85 3.37 -1.36
CA VAL A 173 5.81 2.10 -0.62
C VAL A 173 4.69 2.12 0.43
N LEU A 174 4.46 3.24 1.10
CA LEU A 174 3.57 3.42 2.24
C LEU A 174 2.53 4.50 1.91
N ALA A 175 1.27 4.27 2.27
CA ALA A 175 0.20 5.25 2.09
C ALA A 175 -0.55 5.54 3.40
N GLU A 176 -0.69 6.82 3.73
CA GLU A 176 -1.64 7.32 4.73
C GLU A 176 -2.84 7.93 4.00
N VAL A 177 -4.05 7.54 4.39
CA VAL A 177 -5.28 8.05 3.78
C VAL A 177 -6.03 8.93 4.76
N LEU A 178 -6.43 10.10 4.27
CA LEU A 178 -7.37 10.99 4.96
C LEU A 178 -8.58 11.23 4.07
N VAL A 179 -9.73 11.38 4.69
CA VAL A 179 -10.99 11.74 4.04
C VAL A 179 -11.56 12.94 4.76
N ASN A 180 -11.82 14.03 4.02
CA ASN A 180 -12.32 15.28 4.59
C ASN A 180 -11.45 15.81 5.76
N GLY A 181 -10.12 15.65 5.64
CA GLY A 181 -9.14 16.04 6.67
C GLY A 181 -9.06 15.11 7.87
N LYS A 182 -9.87 14.05 7.95
CA LYS A 182 -9.82 13.05 9.03
C LYS A 182 -9.03 11.84 8.57
N ARG A 183 -8.09 11.39 9.40
CA ARG A 183 -7.29 10.20 9.13
C ARG A 183 -8.17 8.95 9.13
N ALA A 184 -8.15 8.20 8.02
CA ALA A 184 -8.78 6.90 7.91
C ALA A 184 -7.86 5.80 8.43
N SER A 185 -6.70 5.62 7.80
CA SER A 185 -5.72 4.61 8.17
C SER A 185 -4.37 4.83 7.48
N MET A 186 -3.42 3.94 7.77
CA MET A 186 -2.14 3.83 7.10
C MET A 186 -1.97 2.40 6.57
N CYS A 187 -1.59 2.27 5.29
CA CYS A 187 -1.22 1.02 4.64
C CYS A 187 0.29 0.99 4.41
N TRP A 188 0.95 -0.02 4.93
CA TRP A 188 2.41 -0.21 4.80
C TRP A 188 2.78 -1.49 4.04
N ALA A 189 1.77 -2.31 3.73
CA ALA A 189 1.90 -3.54 2.95
C ALA A 189 0.59 -3.83 2.21
N PRO A 190 0.60 -4.57 1.09
CA PRO A 190 -0.61 -5.06 0.45
C PRO A 190 -1.45 -5.94 1.40
N PRO A 191 -2.78 -5.91 1.26
CA PRO A 191 -3.55 -5.10 0.34
C PRO A 191 -3.65 -3.64 0.80
N TYR A 192 -3.44 -2.69 -0.13
CA TYR A 192 -3.58 -1.26 0.15
C TYR A 192 -5.06 -0.86 0.08
N ALA A 193 -5.86 -1.31 1.03
CA ALA A 193 -7.30 -1.10 1.04
C ALA A 193 -7.81 -0.71 2.43
N ILE A 194 -8.71 0.26 2.49
CA ILE A 194 -9.15 0.92 3.72
C ILE A 194 -10.65 1.15 3.67
N ASP A 195 -11.37 0.79 4.73
CA ASP A 195 -12.79 1.09 4.89
C ASP A 195 -12.95 2.57 5.26
N ILE A 196 -13.68 3.34 4.43
CA ILE A 196 -13.79 4.81 4.58
C ILE A 196 -15.22 5.32 4.72
N GLN A 197 -16.23 4.47 4.70
CA GLN A 197 -17.65 4.87 4.70
C GLN A 197 -18.00 5.87 5.80
N GLN A 198 -17.52 5.68 7.02
CA GLN A 198 -17.84 6.54 8.16
C GLN A 198 -17.28 7.97 8.05
N LEU A 199 -16.37 8.19 7.11
CA LEU A 199 -15.72 9.49 6.87
C LEU A 199 -16.33 10.24 5.68
N LEU A 200 -17.17 9.56 4.89
CA LEU A 200 -17.83 10.11 3.72
C LEU A 200 -19.16 10.75 4.08
N HIS A 201 -19.56 11.73 3.28
CA HIS A 201 -20.89 12.35 3.32
C HIS A 201 -21.43 12.50 1.91
N GLU A 202 -22.73 12.78 1.78
CA GLU A 202 -23.33 13.07 0.49
C GLU A 202 -22.72 14.32 -0.14
N GLY A 203 -22.54 14.29 -1.46
CA GLY A 203 -21.88 15.35 -2.22
C GLY A 203 -20.36 15.17 -2.26
N ASP A 204 -19.65 16.28 -2.31
CA ASP A 204 -18.21 16.29 -2.58
C ASP A 204 -17.38 16.00 -1.34
N ASN A 205 -16.48 15.03 -1.46
CA ASN A 205 -15.54 14.61 -0.44
C ASN A 205 -14.10 14.77 -0.95
N LEU A 206 -13.21 15.25 -0.09
CA LEU A 206 -11.78 15.31 -0.40
C LEU A 206 -11.09 14.04 0.06
N ILE A 207 -10.55 13.30 -0.88
CA ILE A 207 -9.65 12.16 -0.63
C ILE A 207 -8.21 12.66 -0.70
N GLU A 208 -7.46 12.44 0.36
CA GLU A 208 -6.04 12.78 0.47
C GLU A 208 -5.25 11.51 0.74
N ILE A 209 -4.32 11.18 -0.16
CA ILE A 209 -3.46 10.00 -0.06
C ILE A 209 -2.02 10.48 0.01
N ARG A 210 -1.41 10.35 1.18
CA ARG A 210 0.00 10.69 1.42
C ARG A 210 0.85 9.47 1.19
N VAL A 211 1.62 9.46 0.12
CA VAL A 211 2.51 8.36 -0.22
C VAL A 211 3.94 8.70 0.16
N THR A 212 4.59 7.82 0.91
CA THR A 212 6.01 7.92 1.22
C THR A 212 6.77 6.85 0.46
N ASN A 213 7.75 7.27 -0.35
CA ASN A 213 8.57 6.40 -1.18
C ASN A 213 9.98 6.19 -0.62
N LEU A 214 10.79 5.40 -1.33
CA LEU A 214 12.19 5.13 -0.99
C LEU A 214 13.10 6.28 -1.42
N TRP A 215 14.27 6.40 -0.78
CA TRP A 215 15.28 7.41 -1.09
C TRP A 215 16.07 7.15 -2.39
N VAL A 216 15.90 6.00 -3.02
CA VAL A 216 16.69 5.54 -4.18
C VAL A 216 16.75 6.59 -5.29
N ASN A 217 15.57 7.06 -5.76
CA ASN A 217 15.51 8.00 -6.87
C ASN A 217 16.15 9.35 -6.54
N ARG A 218 16.02 9.81 -5.29
CA ARG A 218 16.70 11.05 -4.87
C ARG A 218 18.20 10.89 -4.83
N LEU A 219 18.70 9.77 -4.32
CA LEU A 219 20.13 9.49 -4.29
C LEU A 219 20.74 9.43 -5.70
N ILE A 220 20.01 8.84 -6.65
CA ILE A 220 20.41 8.83 -8.07
C ILE A 220 20.36 10.25 -8.65
N GLY A 221 19.30 11.01 -8.37
CA GLY A 221 19.15 12.38 -8.83
C GLY A 221 20.26 13.31 -8.33
N ASP A 222 20.70 13.12 -7.10
CA ASP A 222 21.79 13.91 -6.52
C ASP A 222 23.13 13.65 -7.23
N GLU A 223 23.32 12.50 -7.86
CA GLU A 223 24.53 12.19 -8.63
C GLU A 223 24.68 13.04 -9.91
N TYR A 224 23.62 13.70 -10.37
CA TYR A 224 23.69 14.70 -11.46
C TYR A 224 24.16 16.08 -10.96
N LEU A 225 24.17 16.29 -9.67
CA LEU A 225 24.55 17.55 -9.02
C LEU A 225 26.01 17.49 -8.55
N PRO A 226 26.67 18.67 -8.38
CA PRO A 226 28.05 18.71 -7.89
C PRO A 226 28.22 17.94 -6.59
N GLU A 227 29.37 17.25 -6.48
CA GLU A 227 29.70 16.53 -5.25
C GLU A 227 30.02 17.53 -4.14
N GLU A 228 29.31 17.38 -3.00
CA GLU A 228 29.49 18.25 -1.83
C GLU A 228 30.38 17.61 -0.76
N ASN A 229 30.61 16.29 -0.87
CA ASN A 229 31.35 15.52 0.11
C ASN A 229 32.69 15.01 -0.45
N VAL A 230 33.67 14.89 0.41
CA VAL A 230 34.93 14.22 0.08
C VAL A 230 34.88 12.81 0.67
N TYR A 231 34.87 11.80 -0.21
CA TYR A 231 34.85 10.39 0.20
C TYR A 231 36.25 9.78 0.27
N ASN A 232 36.39 8.79 1.14
CA ASN A 232 37.52 7.87 1.10
C ASN A 232 37.21 6.80 0.05
N TYR A 233 37.80 6.92 -1.12
CA TYR A 233 37.75 5.87 -2.11
C TYR A 233 38.77 4.80 -1.75
N GLN A 234 38.30 3.67 -1.21
CA GLN A 234 39.11 2.46 -1.09
C GLN A 234 38.57 1.45 -2.08
N ASP A 235 39.46 0.95 -2.94
CA ASP A 235 39.17 -0.27 -3.71
C ASP A 235 39.18 -1.44 -2.72
N ILE A 236 38.06 -1.72 -2.12
CA ILE A 236 37.89 -2.92 -1.34
C ILE A 236 37.51 -4.03 -2.34
N PRO A 237 38.39 -5.02 -2.59
CA PRO A 237 38.06 -6.12 -3.48
C PRO A 237 37.05 -7.04 -2.78
N ASN A 238 35.78 -6.67 -2.84
CA ASN A 238 34.68 -7.46 -2.33
C ASN A 238 33.65 -7.62 -3.45
N LYS A 239 33.34 -8.86 -3.82
CA LYS A 239 32.38 -9.20 -4.85
C LYS A 239 30.95 -8.65 -4.55
N TYR A 240 30.68 -8.20 -3.33
CA TYR A 240 29.43 -7.57 -2.90
C TYR A 240 29.50 -6.04 -2.87
N SER A 241 30.68 -5.47 -3.06
CA SER A 241 30.89 -4.03 -3.00
C SER A 241 31.13 -3.50 -4.41
N THR A 242 30.06 -3.08 -5.07
CA THR A 242 30.13 -2.12 -6.17
C THR A 242 30.40 -0.71 -5.63
N LEU A 243 30.56 -0.58 -4.34
CA LEU A 243 30.64 0.67 -3.60
C LEU A 243 32.10 0.97 -3.29
N ARG A 244 32.65 2.00 -3.91
CA ARG A 244 33.97 2.57 -3.63
C ARG A 244 33.92 3.33 -2.30
N ASN A 245 33.76 2.63 -1.16
CA ASN A 245 33.30 3.32 0.03
C ASN A 245 34.19 3.09 1.25
N GLY A 246 35.07 4.03 1.47
CA GLY A 246 35.70 4.24 2.78
C GLY A 246 34.94 5.23 3.66
N GLY A 247 33.67 5.57 3.31
CA GLY A 247 32.89 6.58 4.00
C GLY A 247 33.32 8.02 3.66
N ILE A 248 32.73 9.01 4.34
CA ILE A 248 33.07 10.43 4.16
C ILE A 248 34.43 10.72 4.81
N LYS A 249 35.35 11.30 4.04
CA LYS A 249 36.65 11.77 4.53
C LYS A 249 36.53 13.08 5.29
N LYS A 250 35.66 14.00 4.83
CA LYS A 250 35.45 15.31 5.43
C LYS A 250 33.95 15.65 5.32
N LEU A 251 33.35 15.96 6.46
CA LEU A 251 31.98 16.45 6.53
C LEU A 251 31.89 17.88 5.99
N PRO A 252 30.75 18.28 5.38
CA PRO A 252 30.53 19.64 4.92
C PRO A 252 30.63 20.65 6.05
N GLU A 253 31.20 21.83 5.75
CA GLU A 253 31.39 22.91 6.74
C GLU A 253 30.08 23.38 7.38
N TRP A 254 29.01 23.48 6.61
CA TRP A 254 27.69 23.85 7.12
C TRP A 254 27.20 22.89 8.20
N TYR A 255 27.44 21.57 8.00
CA TYR A 255 27.07 20.52 8.95
C TYR A 255 27.90 20.64 10.25
N LEU A 256 29.24 20.80 10.12
CA LEU A 256 30.14 20.94 11.26
C LEU A 256 29.84 22.20 12.11
N GLN A 257 29.29 23.23 11.47
CA GLN A 257 28.93 24.49 12.13
C GLN A 257 27.49 24.50 12.63
N GLY A 258 26.71 23.41 12.47
CA GLY A 258 25.28 23.35 12.83
C GLY A 258 24.42 24.34 12.04
N LYS A 259 24.88 24.77 10.87
CA LYS A 259 24.14 25.68 9.98
C LYS A 259 23.14 24.89 9.13
N PRO A 260 22.03 25.52 8.71
CA PRO A 260 21.14 24.94 7.70
C PRO A 260 21.92 24.61 6.42
N LYS A 261 21.52 23.55 5.75
CA LYS A 261 22.07 23.21 4.43
C LYS A 261 21.86 24.37 3.47
N PRO A 262 22.87 24.81 2.70
CA PRO A 262 22.69 25.83 1.67
C PRO A 262 21.62 25.46 0.65
N ALA A 263 20.87 26.44 0.17
CA ALA A 263 19.89 26.25 -0.90
C ALA A 263 20.58 25.81 -2.20
N GLY A 264 19.93 24.91 -2.94
CA GLY A 264 20.50 24.31 -4.16
C GLY A 264 21.45 23.15 -3.83
N GLY A 265 22.04 22.55 -4.86
CA GLY A 265 22.91 21.40 -4.69
C GLY A 265 22.15 20.08 -4.36
N ARG A 266 22.85 19.11 -3.84
CA ARG A 266 22.29 17.80 -3.48
C ARG A 266 21.29 17.95 -2.35
N ILE A 267 20.21 17.17 -2.38
CA ILE A 267 19.14 17.22 -1.37
C ILE A 267 19.43 16.23 -0.24
N ALA A 268 19.82 15.01 -0.59
CA ALA A 268 20.16 14.00 0.38
C ALA A 268 21.57 14.23 0.96
N PHE A 269 21.72 13.87 2.23
CA PHE A 269 23.04 13.75 2.86
C PHE A 269 23.31 12.27 3.11
N THR A 270 24.32 11.71 2.43
CA THR A 270 24.72 10.31 2.59
C THR A 270 26.17 10.23 3.02
N THR A 271 26.49 9.25 3.86
CA THR A 271 27.86 8.93 4.25
C THR A 271 28.56 8.02 3.24
N TRP A 272 27.79 7.48 2.28
CA TRP A 272 28.24 6.51 1.29
C TRP A 272 27.69 6.87 -0.08
N LYS A 273 28.47 6.61 -1.11
CA LYS A 273 28.01 6.72 -2.50
C LYS A 273 27.36 5.40 -2.92
N HIS A 274 26.03 5.32 -2.73
CA HIS A 274 25.26 4.10 -3.01
C HIS A 274 24.94 3.89 -4.48
N TYR A 275 24.73 4.99 -5.22
CA TYR A 275 24.27 4.99 -6.60
C TYR A 275 25.13 5.92 -7.43
N ASP A 276 25.02 5.80 -8.74
CA ASP A 276 25.52 6.76 -9.73
C ASP A 276 24.38 7.19 -10.67
N LYS A 277 24.65 8.17 -11.51
CA LYS A 277 23.66 8.73 -12.46
C LYS A 277 23.16 7.74 -13.52
N THR A 278 23.80 6.55 -13.65
CA THR A 278 23.40 5.49 -14.58
C THR A 278 22.60 4.38 -13.89
N SER A 279 22.50 4.44 -12.58
CA SER A 279 21.69 3.49 -11.81
C SER A 279 20.23 3.59 -12.24
N PRO A 280 19.50 2.46 -12.36
CA PRO A 280 18.10 2.48 -12.76
C PRO A 280 17.23 3.11 -11.68
N LEU A 281 16.31 3.99 -12.08
CA LEU A 281 15.27 4.50 -11.19
C LEU A 281 14.29 3.40 -10.82
N VAL A 282 13.71 3.50 -9.64
CA VAL A 282 12.67 2.59 -9.15
C VAL A 282 11.29 3.24 -9.27
N GLU A 283 10.26 2.42 -9.37
CA GLU A 283 8.89 2.90 -9.34
C GLU A 283 8.60 3.67 -8.05
N SER A 284 7.72 4.67 -8.12
CA SER A 284 7.53 5.65 -7.07
C SER A 284 6.16 6.28 -7.12
N GLY A 285 5.54 6.43 -5.96
CA GLY A 285 4.27 7.12 -5.80
C GLY A 285 3.05 6.19 -5.78
N LEU A 286 1.88 6.76 -6.08
CA LEU A 286 0.61 6.06 -6.21
C LEU A 286 0.42 5.62 -7.66
N LEU A 287 0.47 4.31 -7.90
CA LEU A 287 0.37 3.76 -9.26
C LEU A 287 -1.08 3.36 -9.61
N GLY A 288 -1.90 3.06 -8.59
CA GLY A 288 -3.29 2.65 -8.77
C GLY A 288 -3.46 1.23 -9.38
N PRO A 289 -4.60 0.93 -10.01
CA PRO A 289 -5.78 1.79 -10.09
C PRO A 289 -6.43 2.02 -8.72
N VAL A 290 -6.91 3.24 -8.47
CA VAL A 290 -7.65 3.55 -7.24
C VAL A 290 -9.14 3.37 -7.51
N THR A 291 -9.80 2.60 -6.65
CA THR A 291 -11.23 2.28 -6.81
C THR A 291 -11.93 2.30 -5.44
N LEU A 292 -13.10 2.93 -5.38
CA LEU A 292 -14.00 2.76 -4.26
C LEU A 292 -14.85 1.50 -4.53
N THR A 293 -14.54 0.44 -3.82
CA THR A 293 -15.27 -0.83 -3.87
C THR A 293 -16.47 -0.77 -2.94
N VAL A 294 -17.55 -1.42 -3.36
CA VAL A 294 -18.84 -1.43 -2.65
C VAL A 294 -19.16 -2.84 -2.21
N GLY A 295 -19.40 -3.01 -0.93
CA GLY A 295 -19.87 -4.26 -0.34
C GLY A 295 -21.24 -4.09 0.32
N LYS A 296 -21.96 -5.20 0.46
CA LYS A 296 -23.24 -5.23 1.17
C LYS A 296 -23.09 -5.97 2.50
N ILE A 297 -23.58 -5.36 3.57
CA ILE A 297 -23.58 -5.94 4.90
C ILE A 297 -24.81 -6.84 5.03
N GLU A 298 -24.58 -8.09 5.37
CA GLU A 298 -25.63 -9.09 5.59
C GLU A 298 -25.48 -9.72 6.98
N SER A 299 -26.60 -10.21 7.53
CA SER A 299 -26.63 -10.88 8.84
C SER A 299 -26.94 -12.36 8.65
N LEU A 300 -26.25 -13.21 9.40
CA LEU A 300 -26.59 -14.62 9.56
C LEU A 300 -27.56 -14.74 10.73
N ASN A 301 -28.78 -15.18 10.44
CA ASN A 301 -29.75 -15.53 11.49
C ASN A 301 -29.40 -16.95 11.96
N ILE A 302 -28.52 -17.02 12.95
CA ILE A 302 -28.08 -18.26 13.61
C ILE A 302 -28.84 -18.43 14.90
#